data_d7e05de7951e1f14876395fe9c170532
#
_entry.id   d7e05de7951e1f14876395fe9c170532
#
_cell.length_a   1.000
_cell.length_b   1.000
_cell.length_c   1.000
_cell.angle_alpha   90.00
_cell.angle_beta   90.00
_cell.angle_gamma   90.00
#
_symmetry.space_group_name_H-M   'P 1'
#
loop_
_entity.id
_entity.type
_entity.pdbx_description
1 polymer ?
#
loop_
_entity_poly.entity_id
_entity_poly.type
_entity_poly.pdbx_seq_one_letter_code
_entity_poly.pdbx_strand_id
1 'polypeptide(L)'
;MYEKGRGVPQDYAEALKWYRKAAEQGNAGAEYNLGAMHQNGLGVTQNYVEAVRWYRRAADQGLAGGQFVLGGMYQIGIWRLVPKDIVRAYMWFNLAAAQGLEGAEKYRDEVAQHMTPAQIAEAQKLAREWKPTAQPSR
;
A
#
# COMPACT_ATOMS: atom_id res chain seq x y z
N MET A 1 6.95 -22.11 -8.45
CA MET A 1 6.56 -20.95 -8.91
C MET A 1 7.49 -20.45 -9.91
N TYR A 2 7.12 -19.48 -10.54
CA TYR A 2 7.94 -18.96 -11.51
C TYR A 2 8.58 -17.82 -10.99
N GLU A 3 9.71 -17.60 -11.34
CA GLU A 3 10.32 -16.52 -10.93
C GLU A 3 10.84 -15.85 -11.97
N LYS A 4 11.22 -14.77 -11.76
CA LYS A 4 11.82 -13.98 -12.60
C LYS A 4 11.63 -14.27 -13.93
N GLY A 5 11.32 -13.82 -14.62
CA GLY A 5 11.22 -13.90 -15.93
C GLY A 5 10.72 -15.15 -16.50
N ARG A 6 10.72 -16.11 -15.66
CA ARG A 6 10.24 -17.33 -16.09
C ARG A 6 8.82 -17.35 -15.98
N GLY A 7 8.22 -16.43 -15.39
CA GLY A 7 6.81 -16.39 -15.29
C GLY A 7 6.24 -16.30 -16.63
N VAL A 8 5.55 -17.26 -17.07
CA VAL A 8 4.96 -17.19 -18.35
C VAL A 8 3.69 -16.39 -18.27
N PRO A 9 3.30 -15.73 -19.35
CA PRO A 9 2.16 -14.85 -19.34
C PRO A 9 0.89 -15.48 -18.79
N GLN A 10 0.66 -16.73 -19.06
CA GLN A 10 -0.57 -17.34 -18.59
C GLN A 10 -0.58 -17.54 -17.09
N ASP A 11 0.59 -17.65 -16.46
CA ASP A 11 0.63 -17.77 -15.02
C ASP A 11 0.23 -16.48 -14.36
N TYR A 12 0.65 -15.35 -14.90
CA TYR A 12 0.23 -14.09 -14.36
C TYR A 12 -1.25 -13.83 -14.64
N ALA A 13 -1.72 -14.27 -15.79
CA ALA A 13 -3.13 -14.11 -16.12
C ALA A 13 -3.99 -14.91 -15.15
N GLU A 14 -3.55 -16.10 -14.82
CA GLU A 14 -4.27 -16.95 -13.90
C GLU A 14 -4.24 -16.34 -12.50
N ALA A 15 -3.08 -15.87 -12.07
CA ALA A 15 -2.93 -15.23 -10.77
C ALA A 15 -3.83 -13.99 -10.69
N LEU A 16 -3.84 -13.18 -11.74
CA LEU A 16 -4.67 -12.00 -11.78
C LEU A 16 -6.14 -12.34 -11.56
N LYS A 17 -6.58 -13.40 -12.21
CA LYS A 17 -7.95 -13.84 -12.11
C LYS A 17 -8.30 -14.23 -10.67
N TRP A 18 -7.44 -15.00 -10.01
CA TRP A 18 -7.68 -15.43 -8.65
C TRP A 18 -7.60 -14.27 -7.67
N TYR A 19 -6.63 -13.38 -7.84
CA TYR A 19 -6.51 -12.23 -6.95
C TYR A 19 -7.69 -11.29 -7.11
N ARG A 20 -8.17 -11.12 -8.33
CA ARG A 20 -9.33 -10.29 -8.57
C ARG A 20 -10.53 -10.82 -7.82
N LYS A 21 -10.74 -12.12 -7.93
CA LYS A 21 -11.85 -12.75 -7.27
C LYS A 21 -11.75 -12.58 -5.76
N ALA A 22 -10.58 -12.84 -5.21
CA ALA A 22 -10.37 -12.71 -3.77
C ALA A 22 -10.50 -11.26 -3.31
N ALA A 23 -9.98 -10.33 -4.10
CA ALA A 23 -10.05 -8.92 -3.74
C ALA A 23 -11.49 -8.41 -3.75
N GLU A 24 -12.30 -8.91 -4.67
CA GLU A 24 -13.70 -8.54 -4.71
C GLU A 24 -14.44 -9.04 -3.49
N GLN A 25 -13.88 -10.06 -2.82
CA GLN A 25 -14.45 -10.56 -1.58
C GLN A 25 -13.88 -9.82 -0.37
N GLY A 26 -13.06 -8.82 -0.59
CA GLY A 26 -12.50 -8.02 0.49
C GLY A 26 -11.19 -8.52 1.06
N ASN A 27 -10.51 -9.42 0.35
CA ASN A 27 -9.25 -9.97 0.85
C ASN A 27 -8.12 -8.96 0.65
N ALA A 28 -7.59 -8.44 1.76
CA ALA A 28 -6.58 -7.38 1.70
C ALA A 28 -5.27 -7.85 1.05
N GLY A 29 -4.89 -9.09 1.29
CA GLY A 29 -3.67 -9.62 0.67
C GLY A 29 -3.80 -9.66 -0.84
N ALA A 30 -4.97 -10.05 -1.33
CA ALA A 30 -5.23 -10.07 -2.77
C ALA A 30 -5.23 -8.67 -3.33
N GLU A 31 -5.78 -7.70 -2.59
CA GLU A 31 -5.77 -6.32 -3.04
C GLU A 31 -4.34 -5.81 -3.18
N TYR A 32 -3.50 -6.14 -2.22
CA TYR A 32 -2.09 -5.78 -2.27
C TYR A 32 -1.43 -6.39 -3.51
N ASN A 33 -1.70 -7.66 -3.76
CA ASN A 33 -1.11 -8.35 -4.92
C ASN A 33 -1.59 -7.75 -6.24
N LEU A 34 -2.86 -7.36 -6.30
CA LEU A 34 -3.37 -6.69 -7.49
C LEU A 34 -2.68 -5.35 -7.69
N GLY A 35 -2.47 -4.61 -6.60
CA GLY A 35 -1.74 -3.37 -6.69
C GLY A 35 -0.38 -3.57 -7.30
N ALA A 36 0.34 -4.58 -6.84
CA ALA A 36 1.68 -4.87 -7.35
C ALA A 36 1.64 -5.28 -8.81
N MET A 37 0.66 -6.07 -9.20
CA MET A 37 0.56 -6.51 -10.59
C MET A 37 0.30 -5.34 -11.53
N HIS A 38 -0.59 -4.43 -11.14
CA HIS A 38 -0.84 -3.25 -11.96
C HIS A 38 0.36 -2.32 -11.98
N GLN A 39 1.04 -2.20 -10.86
CA GLN A 39 2.20 -1.33 -10.77
C GLN A 39 3.32 -1.83 -11.68
N ASN A 40 3.50 -3.13 -11.75
CA ASN A 40 4.61 -3.73 -12.49
C ASN A 40 4.22 -4.29 -13.85
N GLY A 41 2.96 -4.25 -14.19
CA GLY A 41 2.50 -4.75 -15.49
C GLY A 41 2.60 -6.25 -15.62
N LEU A 42 2.25 -6.97 -14.56
CA LEU A 42 2.34 -8.43 -14.58
C LEU A 42 0.98 -9.03 -14.91
N GLY A 43 0.88 -9.60 -16.09
CA GLY A 43 -0.37 -10.19 -16.55
C GLY A 43 -1.43 -9.19 -16.95
N VAL A 44 -1.08 -7.92 -16.88
CA VAL A 44 -2.02 -6.84 -17.18
C VAL A 44 -1.16 -5.63 -17.55
N THR A 45 -1.71 -4.72 -18.33
CA THR A 45 -0.99 -3.51 -18.69
C THR A 45 -0.72 -2.68 -17.44
N GLN A 46 0.49 -2.17 -17.33
CA GLN A 46 0.87 -1.34 -16.20
C GLN A 46 -0.11 -0.19 -16.05
N ASN A 47 -0.59 0.04 -14.84
CA ASN A 47 -1.60 1.06 -14.60
C ASN A 47 -1.49 1.55 -13.18
N TYR A 48 -0.90 2.74 -13.01
CA TYR A 48 -0.69 3.28 -11.66
C TYR A 48 -1.99 3.70 -10.98
N VAL A 49 -3.00 4.08 -11.75
CA VAL A 49 -4.29 4.43 -11.16
C VAL A 49 -4.87 3.21 -10.43
N GLU A 50 -4.85 2.07 -11.11
CA GLU A 50 -5.34 0.84 -10.49
C GLU A 50 -4.45 0.41 -9.33
N ALA A 51 -3.14 0.56 -9.49
CA ALA A 51 -2.23 0.17 -8.42
C ALA A 51 -2.53 0.95 -7.14
N VAL A 52 -2.66 2.27 -7.26
CA VAL A 52 -2.93 3.12 -6.10
C VAL A 52 -4.26 2.71 -5.46
N ARG A 53 -5.25 2.46 -6.27
CA ARG A 53 -6.56 2.09 -5.78
C ARG A 53 -6.52 0.82 -4.94
N TRP A 54 -5.87 -0.21 -5.45
CA TRP A 54 -5.79 -1.47 -4.73
C TRP A 54 -4.91 -1.38 -3.49
N TYR A 55 -3.79 -0.68 -3.57
CA TYR A 55 -2.95 -0.50 -2.39
C TYR A 55 -3.68 0.27 -1.31
N ARG A 56 -4.46 1.29 -1.71
CA ARG A 56 -5.20 2.07 -0.73
C ARG A 56 -6.25 1.21 -0.03
N ARG A 57 -6.93 0.36 -0.78
CA ARG A 57 -7.91 -0.53 -0.16
C ARG A 57 -7.25 -1.48 0.83
N ALA A 58 -6.10 -2.03 0.46
CA ALA A 58 -5.39 -2.93 1.35
C ALA A 58 -4.93 -2.21 2.61
N ALA A 59 -4.40 -1.01 2.45
CA ALA A 59 -3.93 -0.20 3.58
C ALA A 59 -5.08 0.15 4.51
N ASP A 60 -6.22 0.52 3.94
CA ASP A 60 -7.39 0.89 4.73
C ASP A 60 -7.93 -0.27 5.55
N GLN A 61 -7.72 -1.49 5.08
CA GLN A 61 -8.12 -2.65 5.84
C GLN A 61 -7.11 -3.02 6.91
N GLY A 62 -5.95 -2.39 6.92
CA GLY A 62 -4.94 -2.63 7.94
C GLY A 62 -3.79 -3.51 7.51
N LEU A 63 -3.69 -3.83 6.23
CA LEU A 63 -2.58 -4.68 5.78
C LEU A 63 -1.28 -3.88 5.80
N ALA A 64 -0.30 -4.35 6.58
CA ALA A 64 0.93 -3.61 6.79
C ALA A 64 1.67 -3.32 5.49
N GLY A 65 1.73 -4.30 4.58
CA GLY A 65 2.39 -4.08 3.29
C GLY A 65 1.76 -2.96 2.49
N GLY A 66 0.42 -2.91 2.49
CA GLY A 66 -0.30 -1.84 1.80
C GLY A 66 -0.05 -0.50 2.45
N GLN A 67 -0.02 -0.48 3.77
CA GLN A 67 0.25 0.76 4.50
C GLN A 67 1.65 1.28 4.19
N PHE A 68 2.63 0.38 4.12
CA PHE A 68 3.99 0.75 3.83
C PHE A 68 4.11 1.35 2.42
N VAL A 69 3.50 0.71 1.44
CA VAL A 69 3.55 1.20 0.07
C VAL A 69 2.86 2.56 -0.03
N LEU A 70 1.71 2.69 0.62
CA LEU A 70 0.98 3.95 0.59
C LEU A 70 1.79 5.06 1.27
N GLY A 71 2.49 4.73 2.37
CA GLY A 71 3.38 5.69 3.01
C GLY A 71 4.44 6.19 2.05
N GLY A 72 5.04 5.28 1.28
CA GLY A 72 6.03 5.66 0.29
C GLY A 72 5.45 6.54 -0.80
N MET A 73 4.22 6.28 -1.19
CA MET A 73 3.56 7.10 -2.21
C MET A 73 3.33 8.52 -1.71
N TYR A 74 2.92 8.68 -0.46
CA TYR A 74 2.77 10.02 0.10
C TYR A 74 4.11 10.72 0.30
N GLN A 75 5.16 9.96 0.60
CA GLN A 75 6.47 10.54 0.79
C GLN A 75 6.99 11.16 -0.50
N ILE A 76 6.81 10.46 -1.61
CA ILE A 76 7.32 10.89 -2.90
C ILE A 76 6.32 11.73 -3.66
N GLY A 77 5.05 11.39 -3.53
CA GLY A 77 3.99 11.96 -4.34
C GLY A 77 3.90 11.25 -5.67
N ILE A 78 2.68 11.01 -6.13
CA ILE A 78 2.46 10.40 -7.45
C ILE A 78 1.64 11.40 -8.23
N TRP A 79 2.19 11.83 -9.35
CA TRP A 79 1.59 12.88 -10.17
C TRP A 79 0.07 12.71 -10.29
N ARG A 80 -0.66 13.71 -9.76
CA ARG A 80 -2.13 13.75 -9.85
C ARG A 80 -2.87 12.64 -9.13
N LEU A 81 -2.19 11.63 -8.62
CA LEU A 81 -2.86 10.52 -7.96
C LEU A 81 -2.71 10.58 -6.46
N VAL A 82 -1.51 10.85 -5.99
CA VAL A 82 -1.24 10.92 -4.56
C VAL A 82 -0.40 12.17 -4.31
N PRO A 83 -0.97 13.21 -3.70
CA PRO A 83 -0.19 14.41 -3.45
C PRO A 83 0.86 14.13 -2.38
N LYS A 84 2.02 14.73 -2.52
CA LYS A 84 3.07 14.57 -1.53
C LYS A 84 2.58 15.09 -0.19
N ASP A 85 2.71 14.28 0.85
CA ASP A 85 2.20 14.65 2.16
C ASP A 85 3.02 13.92 3.21
N ILE A 86 3.97 14.65 3.80
CA ILE A 86 4.92 14.05 4.73
C ILE A 86 4.24 13.59 6.03
N VAL A 87 3.18 14.27 6.44
CA VAL A 87 2.44 13.88 7.64
C VAL A 87 1.76 12.52 7.43
N ARG A 88 1.12 12.35 6.28
CA ARG A 88 0.49 11.08 5.99
C ARG A 88 1.50 9.99 5.74
N ALA A 89 2.64 10.33 5.14
CA ALA A 89 3.70 9.33 4.96
C ALA A 89 4.13 8.77 6.31
N TYR A 90 4.38 9.66 7.27
CA TYR A 90 4.76 9.22 8.61
C TYR A 90 3.67 8.37 9.23
N MET A 91 2.43 8.81 9.11
CA MET A 91 1.30 8.07 9.69
C MET A 91 1.25 6.64 9.17
N TRP A 92 1.32 6.47 7.85
CA TRP A 92 1.24 5.13 7.27
C TRP A 92 2.44 4.28 7.63
N PHE A 93 3.65 4.86 7.59
CA PHE A 93 4.83 4.10 8.01
C PHE A 93 4.73 3.70 9.48
N ASN A 94 4.20 4.58 10.31
CA ASN A 94 4.04 4.28 11.72
C ASN A 94 3.06 3.15 11.95
N LEU A 95 1.95 3.15 11.21
CA LEU A 95 0.98 2.07 11.32
C LEU A 95 1.58 0.73 10.89
N ALA A 96 2.35 0.74 9.80
CA ALA A 96 3.00 -0.47 9.34
C ALA A 96 4.05 -0.95 10.34
N ALA A 97 4.81 -0.02 10.91
CA ALA A 97 5.84 -0.35 11.90
C ALA A 97 5.22 -0.96 13.15
N ALA A 98 4.06 -0.45 13.55
CA ALA A 98 3.37 -0.98 14.72
C ALA A 98 2.97 -2.44 14.55
N GLN A 99 2.81 -2.87 13.31
CA GLN A 99 2.51 -4.27 13.02
C GLN A 99 3.77 -5.11 12.85
N GLY A 100 4.94 -4.51 13.01
CA GLY A 100 6.19 -5.24 12.93
C GLY A 100 6.76 -5.40 11.53
N LEU A 101 6.27 -4.61 10.57
CA LEU A 101 6.79 -4.74 9.21
C LEU A 101 8.22 -4.25 9.17
N GLU A 102 9.10 -5.12 8.71
CA GLU A 102 10.52 -4.82 8.66
C GLU A 102 10.77 -3.64 7.72
N GLY A 103 11.58 -2.70 8.15
CA GLY A 103 11.93 -1.53 7.36
C GLY A 103 11.00 -0.35 7.56
N ALA A 104 9.78 -0.57 8.03
CA ALA A 104 8.83 0.53 8.17
C ALA A 104 9.29 1.57 9.18
N GLU A 105 9.88 1.11 10.28
CA GLU A 105 10.37 2.02 11.31
C GLU A 105 11.48 2.91 10.77
N LYS A 106 12.36 2.34 9.97
CA LYS A 106 13.46 3.08 9.39
C LYS A 106 12.93 4.19 8.46
N TYR A 107 11.97 3.86 7.63
CA TYR A 107 11.40 4.85 6.72
C TYR A 107 10.65 5.92 7.48
N ARG A 108 9.92 5.52 8.53
CA ARG A 108 9.22 6.48 9.37
C ARG A 108 10.21 7.47 9.98
N ASP A 109 11.34 6.97 10.49
CA ASP A 109 12.30 7.83 11.13
C ASP A 109 13.02 8.73 10.15
N GLU A 110 13.23 8.25 8.92
CA GLU A 110 13.82 9.09 7.89
C GLU A 110 12.92 10.25 7.53
N VAL A 111 11.62 9.98 7.39
CA VAL A 111 10.66 11.02 7.09
C VAL A 111 10.63 12.04 8.23
N ALA A 112 10.70 11.56 9.47
CA ALA A 112 10.65 12.42 10.63
C ALA A 112 11.78 13.46 10.65
N GLN A 113 12.90 13.16 10.03
CA GLN A 113 14.01 14.09 9.98
C GLN A 113 13.67 15.35 9.21
N HIS A 114 12.65 15.30 8.37
CA HIS A 114 12.23 16.45 7.58
C HIS A 114 10.94 17.06 8.10
N MET A 115 10.54 16.70 9.33
CA MET A 115 9.27 17.14 9.88
C MET A 115 9.51 18.01 11.11
N THR A 116 8.60 18.95 11.33
CA THR A 116 8.63 19.72 12.57
C THR A 116 8.02 18.89 13.69
N PRO A 117 8.31 19.23 14.96
CA PRO A 117 7.66 18.53 16.07
C PRO A 117 6.14 18.55 15.99
N ALA A 118 5.58 19.66 15.51
CA ALA A 118 4.12 19.75 15.38
C ALA A 118 3.60 18.76 14.33
N GLN A 119 4.32 18.63 13.23
CA GLN A 119 3.93 17.69 12.19
C GLN A 119 4.01 16.25 12.69
N ILE A 120 5.06 15.92 13.44
CA ILE A 120 5.21 14.59 13.99
C ILE A 120 4.06 14.30 14.97
N ALA A 121 3.74 15.28 15.81
CA ALA A 121 2.65 15.11 16.77
C ALA A 121 1.33 14.88 16.06
N GLU A 122 1.10 15.60 14.98
CA GLU A 122 -0.13 15.42 14.21
C GLU A 122 -0.18 14.05 13.57
N ALA A 123 0.92 13.61 12.98
CA ALA A 123 0.97 12.30 12.34
C ALA A 123 0.74 11.19 13.37
N GLN A 124 1.32 11.35 14.55
CA GLN A 124 1.13 10.37 15.62
C GLN A 124 -0.32 10.32 16.08
N LYS A 125 -0.95 11.47 16.14
CA LYS A 125 -2.36 11.55 16.51
C LYS A 125 -3.22 10.85 15.47
N LEU A 126 -2.97 11.13 14.18
CA LEU A 126 -3.71 10.48 13.11
C LEU A 126 -3.54 8.96 13.16
N ALA A 127 -2.34 8.49 13.47
CA ALA A 127 -2.09 7.07 13.57
C ALA A 127 -2.87 6.46 14.74
N ARG A 128 -2.91 7.15 15.88
CA ARG A 128 -3.65 6.65 17.03
C ARG A 128 -5.14 6.57 16.77
N GLU A 129 -5.65 7.51 15.98
CA GLU A 129 -7.08 7.58 15.71
C GLU A 129 -7.51 6.72 14.53
N TRP A 130 -6.54 6.20 13.80
CA TRP A 130 -6.85 5.43 12.61
C TRP A 130 -7.51 4.11 12.97
N LYS A 131 -8.48 3.71 12.17
CA LYS A 131 -9.16 2.42 12.33
C LYS A 131 -9.34 1.78 10.97
N PRO A 132 -9.25 0.44 10.91
CA PRO A 132 -9.45 -0.24 9.63
C PRO A 132 -10.85 0.02 9.09
N THR A 133 -10.94 0.14 7.78
CA THR A 133 -12.22 0.31 7.13
C THR A 133 -12.76 -1.07 6.79
N ALA A 134 -13.98 -1.35 7.25
CA ALA A 134 -14.59 -2.62 6.93
C ALA A 134 -14.93 -2.66 5.46
N GLN A 135 -14.63 -3.78 4.81
CA GLN A 135 -14.98 -3.95 3.42
C GLN A 135 -16.40 -4.45 3.31
N PRO A 136 -17.14 -4.02 2.32
CA PRO A 136 -18.49 -4.51 2.14
C PRO A 136 -18.45 -6.00 1.84
N SER A 137 -19.37 -6.74 2.40
CA SER A 137 -19.41 -8.14 2.07
C SER A 137 -20.02 -8.31 0.73
N ARG A 138 -19.71 -9.38 0.11
CA ARG A 138 -20.25 -9.60 -1.23
C ARG A 138 -21.04 -10.82 -1.32
#